data_f583087c6158bee25043a67af2af4103
#
_entry.id   f583087c6158bee25043a67af2af4103
#
_cell.length_a   1.000
_cell.length_b   1.000
_cell.length_c   1.000
_cell.angle_alpha   90.00
_cell.angle_beta   90.00
_cell.angle_gamma   90.00
#
_symmetry.space_group_name_H-M   'P 1'
#
loop_
_entity.id
_entity.type
_entity.pdbx_description
1 polymer ?
#
loop_
_entity_poly.entity_id
_entity_poly.type
_entity_poly.pdbx_seq_one_letter_code
_entity_poly.pdbx_strand_id
1 'polypeptide(L)'
;MKSKIPGRREGPTIRNYFERVIALLVVALWLPAAAVFAAAPFGSPRLRSLRLRSGQAGQAAQGAGEQRPTTGKDLYEAACASCHGLDGKGADRATVEFDTPLPDFSDCSFASREPDADWSAITHEGGPVRGFSETMPSSSDALSSEEIQKIIDYIRSFCGNRAWPRGELNLPRPLVTEKAFPEDETVLTTTVAAEGAGAVTHQLVYERRFAARNQIELAVPLVLERMDGRGWGGGVGDIALGFKRVVFHSLRTGSILSLSGETVLPTGEKSDGSGKGFTVFEPFVTFGQLLPSESFFQFQGGVEFPVGSHGAAKEAFWRTALGRSFTQGRFGRTWSPMVELLGARELVGGAKADWDLVPQFQVSLSTRQHILLNVGVRVPLNNAGPRPTRIMMYLLWDWFDGGLRDGW
;
A
#
# COMPACT_ATOMS: atom_id res chain seq x y z
N MET A 1 -20.96 58.19 -32.44
CA MET A 1 -19.64 57.54 -32.30
C MET A 1 -19.74 56.52 -31.20
N LYS A 2 -19.87 55.23 -31.55
CA LYS A 2 -19.90 54.10 -30.59
C LYS A 2 -18.51 53.46 -30.64
N SER A 3 -17.73 53.58 -29.56
CA SER A 3 -16.41 52.92 -29.45
C SER A 3 -16.60 51.44 -29.14
N LYS A 4 -16.05 50.57 -30.01
CA LYS A 4 -15.92 49.14 -29.79
C LYS A 4 -14.79 48.88 -28.81
N ILE A 5 -15.09 48.21 -27.67
CA ILE A 5 -14.11 47.66 -26.75
C ILE A 5 -13.58 46.32 -27.36
N PRO A 6 -12.25 46.11 -27.45
CA PRO A 6 -11.70 44.87 -27.99
C PRO A 6 -11.92 43.70 -27.00
N GLY A 7 -12.36 42.56 -27.53
CA GLY A 7 -12.61 41.33 -26.77
C GLY A 7 -11.37 40.84 -26.04
N ARG A 8 -11.53 40.56 -24.76
CA ARG A 8 -10.58 39.90 -23.90
C ARG A 8 -10.42 38.45 -24.40
N ARG A 9 -9.25 38.06 -24.87
CA ARG A 9 -8.93 36.65 -25.12
C ARG A 9 -8.91 35.93 -23.78
N GLU A 10 -9.83 35.01 -23.55
CA GLU A 10 -9.78 34.11 -22.42
C GLU A 10 -8.59 33.18 -22.62
N GLY A 11 -7.65 33.24 -21.69
CA GLY A 11 -6.53 32.29 -21.60
C GLY A 11 -7.04 30.88 -21.28
N PRO A 12 -6.24 29.85 -21.50
CA PRO A 12 -6.65 28.48 -21.21
C PRO A 12 -7.04 28.33 -19.76
N THR A 13 -8.29 27.98 -19.51
CA THR A 13 -8.83 27.76 -18.17
C THR A 13 -8.09 26.56 -17.51
N ILE A 14 -7.89 26.62 -16.22
CA ILE A 14 -7.30 25.56 -15.36
C ILE A 14 -7.91 24.19 -15.72
N ARG A 15 -9.18 24.15 -16.10
CA ARG A 15 -9.91 22.97 -16.59
C ARG A 15 -9.21 22.27 -17.79
N ASN A 16 -8.67 23.00 -18.77
CA ASN A 16 -7.97 22.44 -19.92
C ASN A 16 -6.60 21.85 -19.56
N TYR A 17 -5.96 22.35 -18.49
CA TYR A 17 -4.72 21.77 -17.96
C TYR A 17 -5.01 20.45 -17.24
N PHE A 18 -6.09 20.38 -16.45
CA PHE A 18 -6.52 19.17 -15.74
C PHE A 18 -6.93 18.04 -16.70
N GLU A 19 -7.69 18.32 -17.74
CA GLU A 19 -8.07 17.32 -18.76
C GLU A 19 -6.82 16.70 -19.43
N ARG A 20 -5.77 17.50 -19.66
CA ARG A 20 -4.50 17.01 -20.20
C ARG A 20 -3.70 16.17 -19.19
N VAL A 21 -3.70 16.55 -17.90
CA VAL A 21 -3.03 15.79 -16.84
C VAL A 21 -3.73 14.44 -16.59
N ILE A 22 -5.07 14.42 -16.58
CA ILE A 22 -5.86 13.20 -16.47
C ILE A 22 -5.61 12.27 -17.66
N ALA A 23 -5.62 12.81 -18.89
CA ALA A 23 -5.31 12.04 -20.09
C ALA A 23 -3.89 11.45 -20.06
N LEU A 24 -2.90 12.21 -19.58
CA LEU A 24 -1.52 11.73 -19.43
C LEU A 24 -1.37 10.65 -18.36
N LEU A 25 -2.09 10.75 -17.24
CA LEU A 25 -2.08 9.72 -16.18
C LEU A 25 -2.79 8.44 -16.62
N VAL A 26 -3.91 8.56 -17.35
CA VAL A 26 -4.61 7.39 -17.94
C VAL A 26 -3.74 6.72 -19.01
N VAL A 27 -3.04 7.48 -19.84
CA VAL A 27 -2.10 6.95 -20.84
C VAL A 27 -0.88 6.31 -20.16
N ALA A 28 -0.36 6.87 -19.07
CA ALA A 28 0.75 6.29 -18.31
C ALA A 28 0.39 4.94 -17.67
N LEU A 29 -0.88 4.71 -17.31
CA LEU A 29 -1.37 3.42 -16.79
C LEU A 29 -1.34 2.30 -17.84
N TRP A 30 -1.34 2.63 -19.14
CA TRP A 30 -1.46 1.67 -20.25
C TRP A 30 -0.22 1.55 -21.13
N LEU A 31 0.83 2.39 -20.92
CA LEU A 31 2.07 2.26 -21.69
C LEU A 31 2.88 1.06 -21.17
N PRO A 32 3.36 0.17 -22.06
CA PRO A 32 4.27 -0.90 -21.68
C PRO A 32 5.59 -0.29 -21.19
N ALA A 33 6.13 -0.82 -20.09
CA ALA A 33 7.34 -0.36 -19.41
C ALA A 33 8.62 -0.28 -20.27
N ALA A 34 8.55 -0.66 -21.56
CA ALA A 34 9.67 -0.67 -22.50
C ALA A 34 10.08 0.72 -23.03
N ALA A 35 9.29 1.78 -22.81
CA ALA A 35 9.52 3.07 -23.45
C ALA A 35 10.25 4.13 -22.60
N VAL A 36 10.57 3.87 -21.31
CA VAL A 36 11.14 4.88 -20.39
C VAL A 36 12.65 4.73 -20.19
N PHE A 37 13.30 3.69 -20.67
CA PHE A 37 14.75 3.46 -20.48
C PHE A 37 15.53 3.52 -21.80
N ALA A 38 15.61 4.70 -22.39
CA ALA A 38 16.62 4.99 -23.41
C ALA A 38 17.35 6.29 -23.03
N ALA A 39 18.36 6.21 -22.17
CA ALA A 39 19.51 7.15 -22.14
C ALA A 39 20.52 6.79 -21.05
N ALA A 40 21.60 6.16 -21.36
CA ALA A 40 22.99 6.57 -21.28
C ALA A 40 23.93 5.34 -21.25
N PRO A 41 24.95 5.29 -22.10
CA PRO A 41 25.91 4.19 -22.08
C PRO A 41 26.99 4.46 -21.03
N PHE A 42 26.99 3.73 -19.94
CA PHE A 42 28.18 3.62 -19.10
C PHE A 42 29.13 2.57 -19.71
N GLY A 43 30.31 3.05 -20.09
CA GLY A 43 31.36 2.23 -20.68
C GLY A 43 31.84 1.16 -19.69
N SER A 44 31.86 -0.06 -20.16
CA SER A 44 32.46 -1.21 -19.47
C SER A 44 34.01 -1.13 -19.52
N PRO A 45 34.72 -1.35 -18.40
CA PRO A 45 36.16 -1.58 -18.44
C PRO A 45 36.43 -2.99 -18.98
N ARG A 46 37.26 -3.03 -20.02
CA ARG A 46 37.80 -4.28 -20.58
C ARG A 46 38.64 -5.00 -19.54
N LEU A 47 38.20 -6.12 -19.05
CA LEU A 47 39.08 -7.07 -18.33
C LEU A 47 39.88 -7.88 -19.32
N ARG A 48 41.18 -7.72 -19.23
CA ARG A 48 42.19 -8.51 -19.96
C ARG A 48 42.09 -9.98 -19.57
N SER A 49 41.94 -10.82 -20.56
CA SER A 49 42.01 -12.28 -20.43
C SER A 49 43.47 -12.70 -20.06
N LEU A 50 43.65 -13.16 -18.83
CA LEU A 50 44.81 -13.96 -18.42
C LEU A 50 44.52 -15.44 -18.75
N ARG A 51 45.20 -15.94 -19.78
CA ARG A 51 45.27 -17.39 -20.06
C ARG A 51 46.11 -18.04 -18.96
N LEU A 52 45.47 -18.83 -18.13
CA LEU A 52 46.18 -19.80 -17.28
C LEU A 52 46.26 -21.15 -18.00
N ARG A 53 47.50 -21.66 -18.03
CA ARG A 53 47.89 -22.91 -18.65
C ARG A 53 47.20 -24.10 -17.97
N SER A 54 46.73 -25.00 -18.81
CA SER A 54 46.27 -26.35 -18.41
C SER A 54 47.41 -27.15 -17.77
N GLY A 55 47.30 -27.36 -16.45
CA GLY A 55 48.09 -28.34 -15.73
C GLY A 55 47.22 -29.52 -15.44
N GLN A 56 47.65 -30.69 -15.88
CA GLN A 56 47.07 -32.01 -15.57
C GLN A 56 47.07 -32.19 -14.05
N ALA A 57 45.91 -32.40 -13.46
CA ALA A 57 45.78 -32.90 -12.10
C ALA A 57 44.80 -34.11 -12.10
N GLY A 58 45.24 -35.09 -11.41
CA GLY A 58 44.89 -36.49 -11.42
C GLY A 58 43.44 -36.81 -11.14
N GLN A 59 43.14 -38.02 -11.61
CA GLN A 59 42.01 -38.84 -11.21
C GLN A 59 42.04 -39.01 -9.68
N ALA A 60 41.07 -38.41 -8.99
CA ALA A 60 40.78 -38.69 -7.60
C ALA A 60 39.30 -38.90 -7.41
N ALA A 61 38.98 -40.11 -6.99
CA ALA A 61 37.79 -40.56 -6.29
C ALA A 61 36.42 -40.19 -6.93
N GLN A 62 35.85 -41.14 -7.62
CA GLN A 62 34.39 -41.27 -7.75
C GLN A 62 33.83 -41.57 -6.36
N GLY A 63 33.63 -40.53 -5.55
CA GLY A 63 32.82 -40.53 -4.36
C GLY A 63 31.36 -40.49 -4.76
N ALA A 64 30.52 -41.26 -4.08
CA ALA A 64 29.09 -41.38 -4.24
C ALA A 64 28.47 -40.03 -4.60
N GLY A 65 27.83 -39.93 -5.75
CA GLY A 65 27.21 -38.67 -6.23
C GLY A 65 26.15 -38.20 -5.24
N GLU A 66 26.50 -37.26 -4.42
CA GLU A 66 25.58 -36.53 -3.57
C GLU A 66 24.66 -35.74 -4.55
N GLN A 67 23.45 -36.28 -4.73
CA GLN A 67 22.49 -35.66 -5.64
C GLN A 67 22.20 -34.27 -5.11
N ARG A 68 22.38 -33.23 -5.96
CA ARG A 68 22.04 -31.85 -5.63
C ARG A 68 20.58 -31.78 -5.11
N PRO A 69 20.32 -31.11 -3.98
CA PRO A 69 18.97 -30.92 -3.44
C PRO A 69 18.01 -30.41 -4.52
N THR A 70 16.81 -30.97 -4.63
CA THR A 70 15.83 -30.60 -5.67
C THR A 70 14.48 -30.18 -5.11
N THR A 71 14.14 -30.62 -3.89
CA THR A 71 12.90 -30.21 -3.21
C THR A 71 13.11 -28.95 -2.39
N GLY A 72 12.05 -28.17 -2.16
CA GLY A 72 12.13 -26.98 -1.33
C GLY A 72 12.62 -27.26 0.09
N LYS A 73 12.25 -28.44 0.64
CA LYS A 73 12.73 -28.90 1.94
C LYS A 73 14.25 -29.14 1.93
N ASP A 74 14.74 -29.94 0.99
CA ASP A 74 16.16 -30.29 0.94
C ASP A 74 17.04 -29.05 0.69
N LEU A 75 16.55 -28.12 -0.16
CA LEU A 75 17.21 -26.84 -0.42
C LEU A 75 17.24 -25.96 0.83
N TYR A 76 16.13 -25.86 1.58
CA TYR A 76 16.06 -25.14 2.83
C TYR A 76 16.99 -25.72 3.89
N GLU A 77 17.00 -27.04 4.07
CA GLU A 77 17.86 -27.72 5.03
C GLU A 77 19.34 -27.53 4.71
N ALA A 78 19.70 -27.52 3.42
CA ALA A 78 21.08 -27.35 2.98
C ALA A 78 21.56 -25.88 3.07
N ALA A 79 20.71 -24.90 2.79
CA ALA A 79 21.12 -23.50 2.63
C ALA A 79 20.68 -22.57 3.75
N CYS A 80 19.59 -22.88 4.47
CA CYS A 80 18.91 -21.93 5.37
C CYS A 80 18.84 -22.41 6.82
N ALA A 81 18.70 -23.73 7.03
CA ALA A 81 18.39 -24.29 8.35
C ALA A 81 19.49 -24.07 9.40
N SER A 82 20.74 -23.88 9.00
CA SER A 82 21.83 -23.54 9.93
C SER A 82 21.56 -22.29 10.77
N CYS A 83 20.89 -21.30 10.19
CA CYS A 83 20.51 -20.07 10.87
C CYS A 83 19.01 -20.08 11.26
N HIS A 84 18.13 -20.53 10.36
CA HIS A 84 16.69 -20.45 10.56
C HIS A 84 16.06 -21.64 11.27
N GLY A 85 16.86 -22.66 11.64
CA GLY A 85 16.37 -23.89 12.29
C GLY A 85 15.66 -24.83 11.32
N LEU A 86 15.64 -26.13 11.62
CA LEU A 86 14.90 -27.13 10.84
C LEU A 86 13.37 -26.94 10.93
N ASP A 87 12.91 -26.34 12.03
CA ASP A 87 11.50 -26.05 12.31
C ASP A 87 11.08 -24.62 11.94
N GLY A 88 12.00 -23.82 11.39
CA GLY A 88 11.76 -22.46 10.96
C GLY A 88 11.64 -21.43 12.08
N LYS A 89 12.04 -21.75 13.33
CA LYS A 89 11.94 -20.85 14.49
C LYS A 89 13.21 -20.07 14.79
N GLY A 90 14.20 -20.18 13.95
CA GLY A 90 15.54 -19.68 14.21
C GLY A 90 16.38 -20.67 15.00
N ALA A 91 17.69 -20.69 14.74
CA ALA A 91 18.66 -21.46 15.51
C ALA A 91 18.83 -20.82 16.91
N ASP A 92 19.27 -21.64 17.88
CA ASP A 92 19.57 -21.16 19.22
C ASP A 92 20.68 -20.11 19.14
N ARG A 93 20.51 -18.99 19.81
CA ARG A 93 21.48 -17.88 19.89
C ARG A 93 22.85 -18.33 20.39
N ALA A 94 22.89 -19.40 21.18
CA ALA A 94 24.15 -20.00 21.62
C ALA A 94 24.95 -20.68 20.49
N THR A 95 24.28 -20.99 19.37
CA THR A 95 24.89 -21.65 18.19
C THR A 95 25.20 -20.70 17.06
N VAL A 96 24.61 -19.48 17.08
CA VAL A 96 24.83 -18.43 16.08
C VAL A 96 25.51 -17.25 16.75
N GLU A 97 26.70 -16.86 16.26
CA GLU A 97 27.53 -15.81 16.85
C GLU A 97 27.08 -14.38 16.47
N PHE A 98 25.74 -14.13 16.37
CA PHE A 98 25.21 -12.80 16.04
C PHE A 98 23.97 -12.45 16.86
N ASP A 99 23.84 -11.18 17.21
CA ASP A 99 22.76 -10.66 18.06
C ASP A 99 21.46 -10.32 17.31
N THR A 100 21.41 -10.52 16.00
CA THR A 100 20.23 -10.20 15.19
C THR A 100 19.11 -11.20 15.51
N PRO A 101 17.90 -10.75 15.86
CA PRO A 101 16.75 -11.64 16.03
C PRO A 101 16.45 -12.39 14.74
N LEU A 102 16.32 -13.70 14.82
CA LEU A 102 15.91 -14.54 13.71
C LEU A 102 14.38 -14.61 13.64
N PRO A 103 13.79 -14.61 12.43
CA PRO A 103 12.34 -14.73 12.28
C PRO A 103 11.85 -16.12 12.67
N ASP A 104 10.69 -16.19 13.30
CA ASP A 104 9.93 -17.44 13.49
C ASP A 104 8.93 -17.60 12.34
N PHE A 105 9.27 -18.44 11.37
CA PHE A 105 8.41 -18.73 10.23
C PHE A 105 7.16 -19.55 10.58
N SER A 106 7.11 -20.14 11.77
CA SER A 106 5.95 -20.86 12.27
C SER A 106 4.91 -19.93 12.92
N ASP A 107 5.31 -18.72 13.30
CA ASP A 107 4.38 -17.66 13.71
C ASP A 107 3.61 -17.13 12.52
N CYS A 108 2.36 -17.54 12.40
CA CYS A 108 1.49 -17.09 11.31
C CYS A 108 1.22 -15.57 11.33
N SER A 109 1.32 -14.92 12.48
CA SER A 109 1.14 -13.46 12.54
C SER A 109 2.29 -12.73 11.86
N PHE A 110 3.48 -13.29 11.88
CA PHE A 110 4.64 -12.84 11.11
C PHE A 110 4.58 -13.35 9.66
N ALA A 111 4.56 -14.68 9.51
CA ALA A 111 4.73 -15.33 8.21
C ALA A 111 3.65 -15.03 7.17
N SER A 112 2.48 -14.48 7.55
CA SER A 112 1.41 -14.17 6.60
C SER A 112 1.41 -12.74 6.08
N ARG A 113 2.17 -11.83 6.64
CA ARG A 113 2.07 -10.39 6.32
C ARG A 113 2.75 -10.02 5.03
N GLU A 114 4.00 -10.44 4.88
CA GLU A 114 4.81 -10.13 3.74
C GLU A 114 4.48 -10.98 2.51
N PRO A 115 4.49 -10.41 1.30
CA PRO A 115 4.34 -11.18 0.08
C PRO A 115 5.61 -11.98 -0.24
N ASP A 116 5.48 -13.03 -1.07
CA ASP A 116 6.61 -13.84 -1.51
C ASP A 116 7.69 -13.04 -2.25
N ALA A 117 7.32 -11.93 -2.86
CA ALA A 117 8.25 -11.05 -3.57
C ALA A 117 9.33 -10.47 -2.63
N ASP A 118 8.97 -10.06 -1.40
CA ASP A 118 9.93 -9.52 -0.44
C ASP A 118 10.83 -10.60 0.15
N TRP A 119 10.27 -11.77 0.42
CA TRP A 119 11.06 -12.93 0.85
C TRP A 119 12.01 -13.41 -0.24
N SER A 120 11.56 -13.37 -1.52
CA SER A 120 12.40 -13.67 -2.68
C SER A 120 13.55 -12.66 -2.82
N ALA A 121 13.27 -11.38 -2.60
CA ALA A 121 14.29 -10.33 -2.64
C ALA A 121 15.38 -10.56 -1.59
N ILE A 122 14.98 -10.81 -0.32
CA ILE A 122 15.89 -11.05 0.78
C ILE A 122 16.71 -12.33 0.55
N THR A 123 16.09 -13.40 0.08
CA THR A 123 16.80 -14.64 -0.20
C THR A 123 17.77 -14.50 -1.36
N HIS A 124 17.40 -13.77 -2.42
CA HIS A 124 18.22 -13.59 -3.61
C HIS A 124 19.40 -12.65 -3.37
N GLU A 125 19.14 -11.43 -2.80
CA GLU A 125 20.15 -10.35 -2.67
C GLU A 125 20.75 -10.23 -1.27
N GLY A 126 20.22 -10.98 -0.28
CA GLY A 126 20.57 -10.85 1.13
C GLY A 126 19.76 -9.81 1.88
N GLY A 127 19.93 -9.75 3.20
CA GLY A 127 19.21 -8.86 4.10
C GLY A 127 19.24 -7.36 3.74
N PRO A 128 20.36 -6.80 3.29
CA PRO A 128 20.48 -5.37 2.98
C PRO A 128 19.53 -4.86 1.90
N VAL A 129 19.04 -5.70 0.99
CA VAL A 129 18.06 -5.29 -0.05
C VAL A 129 16.74 -4.78 0.53
N ARG A 130 16.44 -5.17 1.77
CA ARG A 130 15.27 -4.69 2.55
C ARG A 130 15.69 -4.01 3.85
N GLY A 131 16.93 -3.53 3.96
CA GLY A 131 17.45 -2.84 5.14
C GLY A 131 17.54 -3.73 6.38
N PHE A 132 17.71 -5.04 6.20
CA PHE A 132 18.04 -5.99 7.25
C PHE A 132 19.55 -6.19 7.37
N SER A 133 19.97 -7.01 8.34
CA SER A 133 21.39 -7.29 8.61
C SER A 133 22.11 -7.94 7.42
N GLU A 134 23.37 -7.57 7.20
CA GLU A 134 24.29 -8.24 6.28
C GLU A 134 24.57 -9.72 6.65
N THR A 135 24.21 -10.12 7.88
CA THR A 135 24.31 -11.52 8.34
C THR A 135 23.46 -12.46 7.50
N MET A 136 22.32 -11.99 6.93
CA MET A 136 21.59 -12.74 5.92
C MET A 136 22.28 -12.57 4.56
N PRO A 137 22.99 -13.61 4.06
CA PRO A 137 23.76 -13.51 2.84
C PRO A 137 22.88 -13.55 1.58
N SER A 138 23.43 -13.09 0.45
CA SER A 138 22.84 -13.34 -0.87
C SER A 138 23.00 -14.79 -1.26
N SER A 139 21.97 -15.37 -1.86
CA SER A 139 21.97 -16.72 -2.44
C SER A 139 21.98 -16.70 -3.98
N SER A 140 22.06 -15.53 -4.62
CA SER A 140 21.93 -15.37 -6.09
C SER A 140 22.95 -16.16 -6.91
N ASP A 141 24.16 -16.37 -6.37
CA ASP A 141 25.22 -17.13 -7.05
C ASP A 141 25.07 -18.65 -6.91
N ALA A 142 24.30 -19.10 -5.91
CA ALA A 142 24.16 -20.52 -5.57
C ALA A 142 22.79 -21.11 -5.98
N LEU A 143 21.74 -20.30 -5.96
CA LEU A 143 20.37 -20.72 -6.18
C LEU A 143 19.72 -19.96 -7.35
N SER A 144 19.04 -20.71 -8.19
CA SER A 144 18.16 -20.11 -9.23
C SER A 144 16.89 -19.53 -8.61
N SER A 145 16.20 -18.63 -9.32
CA SER A 145 14.91 -18.09 -8.88
C SER A 145 13.85 -19.16 -8.64
N GLU A 146 13.88 -20.27 -9.40
CA GLU A 146 12.98 -21.40 -9.21
C GLU A 146 13.28 -22.16 -7.91
N GLU A 147 14.56 -22.35 -7.60
CA GLU A 147 14.98 -22.98 -6.33
C GLU A 147 14.62 -22.09 -5.13
N ILE A 148 14.82 -20.78 -5.24
CA ILE A 148 14.39 -19.81 -4.22
C ILE A 148 12.88 -19.89 -4.01
N GLN A 149 12.06 -19.96 -5.07
CA GLN A 149 10.61 -20.09 -4.92
C GLN A 149 10.23 -21.39 -4.21
N LYS A 150 10.89 -22.52 -4.53
CA LYS A 150 10.67 -23.80 -3.82
C LYS A 150 11.00 -23.69 -2.33
N ILE A 151 12.06 -22.97 -1.98
CA ILE A 151 12.42 -22.70 -0.57
C ILE A 151 11.32 -21.88 0.11
N ILE A 152 10.85 -20.83 -0.52
CA ILE A 152 9.79 -19.96 0.02
C ILE A 152 8.49 -20.77 0.20
N ASP A 153 8.10 -21.57 -0.78
CA ASP A 153 6.93 -22.44 -0.67
C ASP A 153 7.04 -23.40 0.53
N TYR A 154 8.26 -23.93 0.78
CA TYR A 154 8.52 -24.77 1.95
C TYR A 154 8.45 -23.98 3.26
N ILE A 155 9.07 -22.80 3.33
CA ILE A 155 8.99 -21.90 4.50
C ILE A 155 7.53 -21.57 4.82
N ARG A 156 6.71 -21.29 3.80
CA ARG A 156 5.28 -21.01 3.97
C ARG A 156 4.51 -22.20 4.59
N SER A 157 5.01 -23.42 4.47
CA SER A 157 4.38 -24.58 5.07
C SER A 157 4.53 -24.64 6.58
N PHE A 158 5.49 -23.92 7.19
CA PHE A 158 5.63 -23.84 8.64
C PHE A 158 4.42 -23.16 9.30
N CYS A 159 3.82 -22.16 8.65
CA CYS A 159 2.53 -21.61 9.06
C CYS A 159 1.38 -22.35 8.36
N GLY A 160 0.92 -23.45 8.93
CA GLY A 160 -0.18 -24.25 8.37
C GLY A 160 -1.58 -23.67 8.55
N ASN A 161 -1.74 -22.55 9.25
CA ASN A 161 -3.05 -21.97 9.56
C ASN A 161 -3.59 -21.09 8.42
N ARG A 162 -4.48 -21.67 7.62
CA ARG A 162 -5.14 -20.99 6.47
C ARG A 162 -6.12 -19.89 6.86
N ALA A 163 -6.35 -19.61 8.15
CA ALA A 163 -7.20 -18.50 8.56
C ALA A 163 -6.55 -17.14 8.33
N TRP A 164 -5.22 -17.10 8.19
CA TRP A 164 -4.45 -15.88 7.98
C TRP A 164 -4.42 -15.52 6.49
N PRO A 165 -4.98 -14.35 6.09
CA PRO A 165 -4.80 -13.87 4.72
C PRO A 165 -3.32 -13.55 4.48
N ARG A 166 -2.85 -13.90 3.28
CA ARG A 166 -1.46 -13.74 2.85
C ARG A 166 -1.20 -12.33 2.34
N GLY A 167 0.03 -11.83 2.54
CA GLY A 167 0.50 -10.50 2.17
C GLY A 167 0.34 -10.15 0.69
N GLU A 168 0.28 -11.14 -0.21
CA GLU A 168 -0.05 -10.92 -1.62
C GLU A 168 -1.42 -10.26 -1.83
N LEU A 169 -2.34 -10.41 -0.86
CA LEU A 169 -3.66 -9.77 -0.89
C LEU A 169 -3.68 -8.39 -0.23
N ASN A 170 -2.53 -7.94 0.28
CA ASN A 170 -2.33 -6.59 0.78
C ASN A 170 -2.06 -5.64 -0.39
N LEU A 171 -3.14 -5.10 -0.97
CA LEU A 171 -3.08 -4.21 -2.12
C LEU A 171 -2.64 -2.80 -1.72
N PRO A 172 -2.02 -2.01 -2.63
CA PRO A 172 -1.67 -0.62 -2.35
C PRO A 172 -2.85 0.19 -1.80
N ARG A 173 -2.61 0.99 -0.76
CA ARG A 173 -3.65 1.79 -0.09
C ARG A 173 -4.05 2.99 -0.96
N PRO A 174 -5.33 3.12 -1.37
CA PRO A 174 -5.83 4.33 -2.01
C PRO A 174 -5.95 5.49 -1.01
N LEU A 175 -6.17 6.72 -1.51
CA LEU A 175 -6.35 7.91 -0.66
C LEU A 175 -7.69 7.93 0.09
N VAL A 176 -8.74 7.30 -0.47
CA VAL A 176 -10.11 7.36 0.08
C VAL A 176 -10.73 5.98 0.26
N THR A 177 -10.53 5.06 -0.68
CA THR A 177 -11.09 3.70 -0.61
C THR A 177 -10.32 2.88 0.44
N GLU A 178 -11.04 2.26 1.36
CA GLU A 178 -10.49 1.36 2.37
C GLU A 178 -10.01 0.03 1.78
N LYS A 179 -8.91 -0.51 2.34
CA LYS A 179 -8.41 -1.85 2.00
C LYS A 179 -9.21 -2.95 2.70
N ALA A 180 -9.32 -4.09 2.05
CA ALA A 180 -9.93 -5.28 2.66
C ALA A 180 -8.94 -6.06 3.56
N PHE A 181 -7.63 -5.89 3.38
CA PHE A 181 -6.60 -6.55 4.18
C PHE A 181 -6.50 -5.91 5.57
N PRO A 182 -6.30 -6.71 6.66
CA PRO A 182 -6.13 -6.17 8.01
C PRO A 182 -4.66 -5.78 8.24
N GLU A 183 -4.44 -4.57 8.76
CA GLU A 183 -3.14 -3.92 8.85
C GLU A 183 -2.65 -3.69 10.29
N ASP A 184 -1.35 -3.39 10.38
CA ASP A 184 -0.67 -2.82 11.55
C ASP A 184 0.08 -1.57 11.10
N GLU A 185 -0.65 -0.52 10.74
CA GLU A 185 -0.08 0.69 10.16
C GLU A 185 -0.58 1.97 10.84
N THR A 186 0.17 3.04 10.64
CA THR A 186 -0.22 4.40 11.01
C THR A 186 -0.17 5.28 9.77
N VAL A 187 -1.25 6.01 9.50
CA VAL A 187 -1.38 6.84 8.30
C VAL A 187 -1.68 8.28 8.71
N LEU A 188 -0.85 9.21 8.26
CA LEU A 188 -1.11 10.65 8.38
C LEU A 188 -1.54 11.17 7.02
N THR A 189 -2.84 11.42 6.86
CA THR A 189 -3.40 12.01 5.64
C THR A 189 -3.55 13.52 5.80
N THR A 190 -3.17 14.28 4.78
CA THR A 190 -3.40 15.72 4.69
C THR A 190 -4.24 16.00 3.46
N THR A 191 -5.32 16.75 3.64
CA THR A 191 -6.23 17.21 2.58
C THR A 191 -6.30 18.73 2.59
N VAL A 192 -6.08 19.35 1.44
CA VAL A 192 -6.12 20.81 1.27
C VAL A 192 -7.15 21.15 0.20
N ALA A 193 -8.09 22.03 0.51
CA ALA A 193 -8.99 22.59 -0.49
C ALA A 193 -8.21 23.53 -1.41
N ALA A 194 -8.24 23.25 -2.72
CA ALA A 194 -7.55 24.07 -3.73
C ALA A 194 -8.33 25.34 -4.10
N GLU A 195 -9.60 25.40 -3.74
CA GLU A 195 -10.55 26.47 -4.08
C GLU A 195 -11.43 26.80 -2.86
N GLY A 196 -12.10 27.95 -2.88
CA GLY A 196 -13.00 28.38 -1.82
C GLY A 196 -12.31 29.17 -0.70
N ALA A 197 -12.90 29.16 0.48
CA ALA A 197 -12.43 29.96 1.64
C ALA A 197 -11.09 29.42 2.21
N GLY A 198 -10.73 28.20 1.86
CA GLY A 198 -9.53 27.48 2.35
C GLY A 198 -9.88 26.56 3.53
N ALA A 199 -9.53 25.29 3.37
CA ALA A 199 -9.64 24.27 4.41
C ALA A 199 -8.45 23.32 4.34
N VAL A 200 -7.94 22.91 5.51
CA VAL A 200 -6.91 21.91 5.66
C VAL A 200 -7.36 20.91 6.70
N THR A 201 -7.33 19.64 6.36
CA THR A 201 -7.61 18.56 7.30
C THR A 201 -6.39 17.65 7.38
N HIS A 202 -5.91 17.40 8.59
CA HIS A 202 -4.97 16.33 8.88
C HIS A 202 -5.74 15.22 9.58
N GLN A 203 -5.56 13.98 9.16
CA GLN A 203 -6.18 12.83 9.80
C GLN A 203 -5.09 11.83 10.15
N LEU A 204 -4.98 11.50 11.43
CA LEU A 204 -4.15 10.43 11.92
C LEU A 204 -5.01 9.17 12.07
N VAL A 205 -4.66 8.12 11.35
CA VAL A 205 -5.31 6.81 11.44
C VAL A 205 -4.31 5.82 12.04
N TYR A 206 -4.72 5.10 13.07
CA TYR A 206 -3.97 4.01 13.68
C TYR A 206 -4.75 2.72 13.51
N GLU A 207 -4.15 1.76 12.83
CA GLU A 207 -4.72 0.45 12.55
C GLU A 207 -3.91 -0.63 13.28
N ARG A 208 -4.61 -1.57 13.89
CA ARG A 208 -3.99 -2.71 14.56
C ARG A 208 -4.74 -3.99 14.26
N ARG A 209 -4.02 -4.92 13.64
CA ARG A 209 -4.48 -6.29 13.45
C ARG A 209 -4.47 -7.04 14.78
N PHE A 210 -5.49 -7.85 15.02
CA PHE A 210 -5.52 -8.81 16.12
C PHE A 210 -6.16 -10.12 15.66
N ALA A 211 -5.59 -11.25 16.13
CA ALA A 211 -5.86 -12.56 15.57
C ALA A 211 -5.69 -12.59 14.03
N ALA A 212 -6.16 -13.64 13.38
CA ALA A 212 -5.88 -13.87 11.96
C ALA A 212 -6.58 -12.88 11.02
N ARG A 213 -7.78 -12.40 11.37
CA ARG A 213 -8.72 -11.78 10.43
C ARG A 213 -9.31 -10.45 10.87
N ASN A 214 -8.91 -9.93 12.01
CA ASN A 214 -9.55 -8.75 12.57
C ASN A 214 -8.59 -7.59 12.66
N GLN A 215 -9.14 -6.37 12.60
CA GLN A 215 -8.45 -5.11 12.80
C GLN A 215 -9.34 -4.18 13.61
N ILE A 216 -8.73 -3.41 14.50
CA ILE A 216 -9.32 -2.21 15.09
C ILE A 216 -8.67 -0.98 14.49
N GLU A 217 -9.43 0.11 14.43
CA GLU A 217 -8.99 1.38 13.89
C GLU A 217 -9.40 2.53 14.79
N LEU A 218 -8.52 3.51 14.88
CA LEU A 218 -8.77 4.81 15.51
C LEU A 218 -8.38 5.90 14.52
N ALA A 219 -9.34 6.75 14.13
CA ALA A 219 -9.07 7.92 13.29
C ALA A 219 -9.33 9.22 14.07
N VAL A 220 -8.32 10.11 14.06
CA VAL A 220 -8.36 11.40 14.75
C VAL A 220 -8.11 12.51 13.73
N PRO A 221 -9.12 13.28 13.32
CA PRO A 221 -8.95 14.40 12.43
C PRO A 221 -8.62 15.69 13.19
N LEU A 222 -7.76 16.52 12.59
CA LEU A 222 -7.53 17.92 12.93
C LEU A 222 -8.01 18.77 11.76
N VAL A 223 -9.04 19.55 11.97
CA VAL A 223 -9.68 20.37 10.94
C VAL A 223 -9.28 21.83 11.15
N LEU A 224 -8.86 22.49 10.09
CA LEU A 224 -8.53 23.90 10.04
C LEU A 224 -9.30 24.52 8.86
N GLU A 225 -10.19 25.46 9.13
CA GLU A 225 -10.99 26.13 8.11
C GLU A 225 -10.90 27.64 8.26
N ARG A 226 -10.94 28.32 7.14
CA ARG A 226 -11.01 29.78 7.12
C ARG A 226 -12.45 30.22 7.23
N MET A 227 -12.79 30.85 8.36
CA MET A 227 -14.13 31.36 8.63
C MET A 227 -14.27 32.82 8.13
N ASP A 228 -15.41 33.11 7.51
CA ASP A 228 -15.71 34.47 7.05
C ASP A 228 -15.65 35.48 8.21
N GLY A 229 -14.79 36.51 8.07
CA GLY A 229 -14.63 37.58 9.06
C GLY A 229 -13.88 37.21 10.35
N ARG A 230 -13.53 35.92 10.59
CA ARG A 230 -12.85 35.48 11.82
C ARG A 230 -11.42 34.96 11.62
N GLY A 231 -10.95 34.80 10.36
CA GLY A 231 -9.65 34.20 10.05
C GLY A 231 -9.69 32.65 10.08
N TRP A 232 -8.56 32.02 10.41
CA TRP A 232 -8.48 30.58 10.55
C TRP A 232 -9.00 30.11 11.91
N GLY A 233 -9.89 29.12 11.93
CA GLY A 233 -10.40 28.45 13.12
C GLY A 233 -10.36 26.94 12.91
N GLY A 234 -10.71 26.18 13.93
CA GLY A 234 -10.78 24.73 13.87
C GLY A 234 -10.22 24.08 15.14
N GLY A 235 -10.18 22.75 15.13
CA GLY A 235 -9.76 21.94 16.27
C GLY A 235 -9.70 20.45 15.94
N VAL A 236 -9.66 19.62 16.97
CA VAL A 236 -9.84 18.18 16.82
C VAL A 236 -11.27 17.94 16.36
N GLY A 237 -11.42 17.16 15.29
CA GLY A 237 -12.72 16.82 14.74
C GLY A 237 -13.40 15.63 15.41
N ASP A 238 -14.38 15.08 14.72
CA ASP A 238 -15.10 13.90 15.19
C ASP A 238 -14.21 12.66 15.09
N ILE A 239 -13.92 12.02 16.23
CA ILE A 239 -13.07 10.82 16.31
C ILE A 239 -13.87 9.62 15.83
N ALA A 240 -13.25 8.78 15.01
CA ALA A 240 -13.84 7.54 14.53
C ALA A 240 -13.17 6.31 15.14
N LEU A 241 -13.99 5.31 15.45
CA LEU A 241 -13.58 3.99 15.91
C LEU A 241 -14.09 2.94 14.94
N GLY A 242 -13.16 2.19 14.35
CA GLY A 242 -13.43 1.19 13.33
C GLY A 242 -13.13 -0.23 13.79
N PHE A 243 -13.87 -1.17 13.19
CA PHE A 243 -13.61 -2.60 13.27
C PHE A 243 -13.77 -3.22 11.89
N LYS A 244 -12.82 -4.06 11.50
CA LYS A 244 -12.78 -4.79 10.23
C LYS A 244 -12.58 -6.29 10.49
N ARG A 245 -13.29 -7.13 9.74
CA ARG A 245 -13.12 -8.58 9.74
C ARG A 245 -13.09 -9.15 8.34
N VAL A 246 -12.00 -9.83 8.00
CA VAL A 246 -11.90 -10.61 6.75
C VAL A 246 -12.84 -11.81 6.84
N VAL A 247 -13.81 -11.87 5.95
CA VAL A 247 -14.81 -12.96 5.86
C VAL A 247 -14.45 -13.97 4.78
N PHE A 248 -13.74 -13.54 3.74
CA PHE A 248 -13.26 -14.41 2.68
C PHE A 248 -11.89 -13.95 2.17
N HIS A 249 -11.00 -14.89 1.88
CA HIS A 249 -9.76 -14.65 1.14
C HIS A 249 -9.31 -15.91 0.39
N SER A 250 -8.66 -15.73 -0.75
CA SER A 250 -8.16 -16.82 -1.58
C SER A 250 -7.03 -16.33 -2.49
N LEU A 251 -5.81 -16.85 -2.31
CA LEU A 251 -4.70 -16.59 -3.23
C LEU A 251 -4.97 -17.16 -4.63
N ARG A 252 -5.65 -18.30 -4.71
CA ARG A 252 -5.95 -18.93 -6.02
C ARG A 252 -6.76 -18.03 -6.92
N THR A 253 -7.69 -17.26 -6.36
CA THR A 253 -8.50 -16.28 -7.10
C THR A 253 -7.97 -14.87 -7.00
N GLY A 254 -6.98 -14.60 -6.14
CA GLY A 254 -6.43 -13.27 -5.87
C GLY A 254 -7.43 -12.35 -5.16
N SER A 255 -8.39 -12.89 -4.41
CA SER A 255 -9.53 -12.11 -3.88
C SER A 255 -9.54 -12.06 -2.36
N ILE A 256 -9.94 -10.92 -1.80
CA ILE A 256 -10.18 -10.72 -0.37
C ILE A 256 -11.45 -9.89 -0.16
N LEU A 257 -12.26 -10.25 0.86
CA LEU A 257 -13.50 -9.57 1.22
C LEU A 257 -13.55 -9.37 2.73
N SER A 258 -13.87 -8.16 3.17
CA SER A 258 -14.05 -7.82 4.59
C SER A 258 -15.38 -7.14 4.85
N LEU A 259 -15.91 -7.35 6.04
CA LEU A 259 -17.00 -6.60 6.63
C LEU A 259 -16.41 -5.65 7.67
N SER A 260 -16.86 -4.41 7.64
CA SER A 260 -16.37 -3.35 8.51
C SER A 260 -17.53 -2.53 9.08
N GLY A 261 -17.27 -1.88 10.18
CA GLY A 261 -18.15 -0.88 10.75
C GLY A 261 -17.33 0.18 11.46
N GLU A 262 -17.70 1.42 11.25
CA GLU A 262 -17.10 2.59 11.87
C GLU A 262 -18.16 3.36 12.66
N THR A 263 -17.74 3.92 13.81
CA THR A 263 -18.56 4.80 14.62
C THR A 263 -17.83 6.13 14.77
N VAL A 264 -18.37 7.17 14.17
CA VAL A 264 -17.89 8.55 14.26
C VAL A 264 -18.57 9.22 15.45
N LEU A 265 -17.79 9.61 16.45
CA LEU A 265 -18.25 10.21 17.71
C LEU A 265 -18.23 11.75 17.59
N PRO A 266 -19.24 12.48 18.11
CA PRO A 266 -19.32 13.93 18.00
C PRO A 266 -18.38 14.60 19.01
N THR A 267 -17.07 14.40 18.84
CA THR A 267 -16.03 14.97 19.71
C THR A 267 -15.54 16.33 19.25
N GLY A 268 -15.77 16.66 17.97
CA GLY A 268 -15.46 17.96 17.40
C GLY A 268 -16.52 19.01 17.77
N GLU A 269 -16.14 20.29 17.67
CA GLU A 269 -17.03 21.39 17.98
C GLU A 269 -17.78 21.85 16.72
N LYS A 270 -19.12 21.87 16.80
CA LYS A 270 -19.94 22.26 15.65
C LYS A 270 -19.82 23.74 15.29
N SER A 271 -19.55 24.59 16.29
CA SER A 271 -19.51 26.05 16.13
C SER A 271 -18.28 26.53 15.36
N ASP A 272 -17.21 25.74 15.31
CA ASP A 272 -15.99 26.03 14.56
C ASP A 272 -15.80 25.16 13.30
N GLY A 273 -16.82 24.33 12.96
CA GLY A 273 -16.80 23.48 11.78
C GLY A 273 -16.02 22.16 11.94
N SER A 274 -15.46 21.89 13.12
CA SER A 274 -14.65 20.66 13.33
C SER A 274 -15.48 19.41 13.59
N GLY A 275 -16.76 19.53 13.99
CA GLY A 275 -17.63 18.41 14.29
C GLY A 275 -19.04 18.48 13.69
N LYS A 276 -19.66 17.30 13.45
CA LYS A 276 -21.05 17.17 12.97
C LYS A 276 -22.08 17.42 14.09
N GLY A 277 -21.68 17.19 15.36
CA GLY A 277 -22.53 17.33 16.54
C GLY A 277 -23.53 16.18 16.74
N PHE A 278 -23.38 15.06 16.05
CA PHE A 278 -24.13 13.83 16.23
C PHE A 278 -23.27 12.62 15.85
N THR A 279 -23.60 11.47 16.40
CA THR A 279 -22.91 10.21 16.08
C THR A 279 -23.31 9.71 14.70
N VAL A 280 -22.36 9.17 13.94
CA VAL A 280 -22.62 8.46 12.68
C VAL A 280 -22.16 7.01 12.85
N PHE A 281 -23.00 6.05 12.48
CA PHE A 281 -22.64 4.65 12.34
C PHE A 281 -22.55 4.29 10.85
N GLU A 282 -21.40 3.72 10.44
CA GLU A 282 -21.06 3.45 9.05
C GLU A 282 -20.69 1.98 8.85
N PRO A 283 -21.65 1.07 8.61
CA PRO A 283 -21.36 -0.29 8.16
C PRO A 283 -21.02 -0.30 6.67
N PHE A 284 -19.96 -1.04 6.31
CA PHE A 284 -19.53 -1.17 4.92
C PHE A 284 -18.84 -2.51 4.63
N VAL A 285 -18.72 -2.81 3.36
CA VAL A 285 -17.93 -3.93 2.84
C VAL A 285 -16.75 -3.40 2.06
N THR A 286 -15.63 -4.13 2.12
CA THR A 286 -14.45 -3.87 1.29
C THR A 286 -14.06 -5.14 0.55
N PHE A 287 -13.70 -4.98 -0.72
CA PHE A 287 -13.27 -6.06 -1.60
C PHE A 287 -11.97 -5.67 -2.31
N GLY A 288 -11.03 -6.61 -2.39
CA GLY A 288 -9.79 -6.47 -3.12
C GLY A 288 -9.60 -7.63 -4.09
N GLN A 289 -9.09 -7.33 -5.28
CA GLN A 289 -8.83 -8.30 -6.34
C GLN A 289 -7.49 -8.03 -7.00
N LEU A 290 -6.60 -9.03 -6.97
CA LEU A 290 -5.41 -9.08 -7.81
C LEU A 290 -5.83 -9.34 -9.26
N LEU A 291 -5.25 -8.59 -10.17
CA LEU A 291 -5.44 -8.71 -11.62
C LEU A 291 -4.10 -9.07 -12.27
N PRO A 292 -4.09 -9.55 -13.52
CA PRO A 292 -2.84 -9.82 -14.25
C PRO A 292 -1.91 -8.61 -14.31
N SER A 293 -0.60 -8.87 -14.45
CA SER A 293 0.44 -7.84 -14.64
C SER A 293 0.54 -6.84 -13.51
N GLU A 294 0.52 -7.30 -12.26
CA GLU A 294 0.64 -6.48 -11.05
C GLU A 294 -0.46 -5.39 -10.94
N SER A 295 -1.58 -5.57 -11.65
CA SER A 295 -2.73 -4.69 -11.54
C SER A 295 -3.66 -5.15 -10.42
N PHE A 296 -4.46 -4.23 -9.91
CA PHE A 296 -5.40 -4.54 -8.84
C PHE A 296 -6.66 -3.68 -8.94
N PHE A 297 -7.73 -4.22 -8.37
CA PHE A 297 -9.00 -3.54 -8.20
C PHE A 297 -9.41 -3.60 -6.73
N GLN A 298 -9.95 -2.49 -6.21
CA GLN A 298 -10.51 -2.43 -4.88
C GLN A 298 -11.89 -1.76 -4.93
N PHE A 299 -12.76 -2.18 -4.02
CA PHE A 299 -14.11 -1.66 -3.87
C PHE A 299 -14.45 -1.50 -2.40
N GLN A 300 -15.15 -0.42 -2.07
CA GLN A 300 -15.79 -0.19 -0.78
C GLN A 300 -17.21 0.29 -1.01
N GLY A 301 -18.17 -0.20 -0.23
CA GLY A 301 -19.55 0.28 -0.30
C GLY A 301 -20.26 0.14 1.02
N GLY A 302 -21.01 1.16 1.41
CA GLY A 302 -21.67 1.21 2.71
C GLY A 302 -22.75 2.27 2.80
N VAL A 303 -23.24 2.45 4.03
CA VAL A 303 -24.27 3.45 4.35
C VAL A 303 -23.91 4.16 5.65
N GLU A 304 -23.95 5.48 5.62
CA GLU A 304 -23.88 6.31 6.83
C GLU A 304 -25.25 6.45 7.48
N PHE A 305 -25.32 6.14 8.77
CA PHE A 305 -26.52 6.27 9.59
C PHE A 305 -26.30 7.33 10.67
N PRO A 306 -26.82 8.56 10.51
CA PRO A 306 -26.84 9.55 11.58
C PRO A 306 -27.69 9.06 12.77
N VAL A 307 -27.12 9.05 13.96
CA VAL A 307 -27.77 8.63 15.20
C VAL A 307 -28.00 9.83 16.11
N GLY A 308 -29.22 10.01 16.58
CA GLY A 308 -29.54 11.12 17.48
C GLY A 308 -29.64 12.49 16.79
N SER A 309 -29.61 12.55 15.47
CA SER A 309 -29.79 13.82 14.74
C SER A 309 -31.25 14.01 14.31
N HIS A 310 -31.75 15.24 14.46
CA HIS A 310 -33.04 15.63 13.88
C HIS A 310 -32.76 16.29 12.50
N GLY A 311 -32.96 15.52 11.42
CA GLY A 311 -32.93 16.04 10.05
C GLY A 311 -31.70 15.71 9.21
N ALA A 312 -30.67 15.05 9.74
CA ALA A 312 -29.57 14.53 8.90
C ALA A 312 -30.01 13.32 8.10
N ALA A 313 -29.80 13.33 6.79
CA ALA A 313 -30.12 12.23 5.91
C ALA A 313 -29.12 11.07 6.06
N LYS A 314 -29.58 9.82 5.82
CA LYS A 314 -28.70 8.70 5.59
C LYS A 314 -28.04 8.87 4.23
N GLU A 315 -26.79 8.43 4.10
CA GLU A 315 -26.08 8.49 2.83
C GLU A 315 -25.56 7.09 2.45
N ALA A 316 -25.80 6.67 1.22
CA ALA A 316 -25.14 5.51 0.64
C ALA A 316 -23.89 5.98 -0.12
N PHE A 317 -22.79 5.26 0.04
CA PHE A 317 -21.55 5.54 -0.69
C PHE A 317 -20.98 4.27 -1.33
N TRP A 318 -20.23 4.47 -2.40
CA TRP A 318 -19.43 3.45 -3.06
C TRP A 318 -18.15 4.06 -3.61
N ARG A 319 -17.07 3.34 -3.48
CA ARG A 319 -15.73 3.78 -3.85
C ARG A 319 -15.04 2.65 -4.58
N THR A 320 -14.35 2.96 -5.66
CA THR A 320 -13.57 1.97 -6.42
C THR A 320 -12.18 2.52 -6.67
N ALA A 321 -11.16 1.66 -6.59
CA ALA A 321 -9.80 1.99 -6.97
C ALA A 321 -9.28 0.96 -7.97
N LEU A 322 -8.67 1.44 -9.04
CA LEU A 322 -7.97 0.64 -10.04
C LEU A 322 -6.52 1.14 -10.13
N GLY A 323 -5.57 0.23 -10.03
CA GLY A 323 -4.17 0.59 -10.07
C GLY A 323 -3.29 -0.53 -10.60
N ARG A 324 -2.00 -0.21 -10.71
CA ARG A 324 -0.96 -1.16 -11.09
C ARG A 324 0.32 -0.82 -10.34
N SER A 325 1.03 -1.85 -9.84
CA SER A 325 2.32 -1.69 -9.21
C SER A 325 3.47 -1.95 -10.17
N PHE A 326 4.55 -1.20 -10.01
CA PHE A 326 5.80 -1.34 -10.74
C PHE A 326 6.96 -1.35 -9.76
N THR A 327 7.83 -2.34 -9.86
CA THR A 327 9.06 -2.39 -9.08
C THR A 327 10.22 -1.82 -9.88
N GLN A 328 10.98 -0.90 -9.32
CA GLN A 328 12.18 -0.35 -9.93
C GLN A 328 13.28 -1.42 -9.98
N GLY A 329 13.69 -1.82 -11.19
CA GLY A 329 14.56 -2.98 -11.36
C GLY A 329 13.86 -4.25 -10.89
N ARG A 330 14.63 -5.19 -10.30
CA ARG A 330 14.08 -6.46 -9.84
C ARG A 330 13.47 -6.36 -8.43
N PHE A 331 14.13 -5.65 -7.52
CA PHE A 331 13.79 -5.62 -6.09
C PHE A 331 13.82 -4.20 -5.49
N GLY A 332 13.79 -3.16 -6.32
CA GLY A 332 13.84 -1.78 -5.85
C GLY A 332 12.50 -1.26 -5.33
N ARG A 333 12.36 0.06 -5.32
CA ARG A 333 11.15 0.75 -4.84
C ARG A 333 9.94 0.39 -5.66
N THR A 334 8.81 0.25 -4.98
CA THR A 334 7.51 0.02 -5.63
C THR A 334 6.80 1.35 -5.88
N TRP A 335 6.23 1.47 -7.08
CA TRP A 335 5.47 2.61 -7.58
C TRP A 335 4.09 2.13 -7.99
N SER A 336 3.05 2.76 -7.47
CA SER A 336 1.67 2.33 -7.72
C SER A 336 0.77 3.49 -8.14
N PRO A 337 0.75 3.86 -9.45
CA PRO A 337 -0.27 4.74 -9.97
C PRO A 337 -1.66 4.11 -9.83
N MET A 338 -2.64 4.91 -9.39
CA MET A 338 -4.02 4.50 -9.16
C MET A 338 -5.00 5.60 -9.56
N VAL A 339 -6.23 5.20 -9.80
CA VAL A 339 -7.36 6.11 -9.93
C VAL A 339 -8.52 5.59 -9.11
N GLU A 340 -9.15 6.48 -8.31
CA GLU A 340 -10.40 6.16 -7.63
C GLU A 340 -11.58 6.86 -8.31
N LEU A 341 -12.71 6.17 -8.34
CA LEU A 341 -14.02 6.74 -8.64
C LEU A 341 -14.89 6.61 -7.39
N LEU A 342 -15.29 7.74 -6.84
CA LEU A 342 -16.08 7.84 -5.63
C LEU A 342 -17.50 8.25 -5.97
N GLY A 343 -18.49 7.63 -5.33
CA GLY A 343 -19.89 7.97 -5.44
C GLY A 343 -20.53 8.06 -4.07
N ALA A 344 -21.39 9.06 -3.86
CA ALA A 344 -22.19 9.20 -2.65
C ALA A 344 -23.58 9.72 -2.99
N ARG A 345 -24.60 9.31 -2.22
CA ARG A 345 -25.98 9.76 -2.42
C ARG A 345 -26.76 9.76 -1.13
N GLU A 346 -27.37 10.88 -0.81
CA GLU A 346 -28.36 10.93 0.27
C GLU A 346 -29.58 10.04 -0.06
N LEU A 347 -30.07 9.29 0.93
CA LEU A 347 -31.21 8.38 0.80
C LEU A 347 -32.53 9.10 1.02
N VAL A 348 -32.71 10.23 0.32
CA VAL A 348 -33.93 11.04 0.29
C VAL A 348 -34.48 11.11 -1.13
N GLY A 349 -35.80 11.35 -1.24
CA GLY A 349 -36.47 11.42 -2.54
C GLY A 349 -35.89 12.55 -3.41
N GLY A 350 -35.52 12.23 -4.65
CA GLY A 350 -34.99 13.20 -5.62
C GLY A 350 -33.51 13.54 -5.49
N ALA A 351 -32.78 13.06 -4.47
CA ALA A 351 -31.34 13.25 -4.36
C ALA A 351 -30.60 12.64 -5.53
N LYS A 352 -29.60 13.34 -6.05
CA LYS A 352 -28.69 12.87 -7.09
C LYS A 352 -27.41 12.36 -6.45
N ALA A 353 -26.76 11.42 -7.11
CA ALA A 353 -25.46 10.96 -6.67
C ALA A 353 -24.38 12.01 -7.01
N ASP A 354 -23.50 12.24 -6.05
CA ASP A 354 -22.27 13.00 -6.21
C ASP A 354 -21.16 12.07 -6.64
N TRP A 355 -20.34 12.52 -7.59
CA TRP A 355 -19.22 11.74 -8.13
C TRP A 355 -17.93 12.55 -8.05
N ASP A 356 -16.85 11.86 -7.64
CA ASP A 356 -15.49 12.41 -7.68
C ASP A 356 -14.53 11.42 -8.34
N LEU A 357 -13.48 11.97 -8.97
CA LEU A 357 -12.35 11.22 -9.51
C LEU A 357 -11.09 11.58 -8.71
N VAL A 358 -10.29 10.56 -8.36
CA VAL A 358 -9.04 10.77 -7.61
C VAL A 358 -7.87 10.07 -8.31
N PRO A 359 -7.25 10.69 -9.34
CA PRO A 359 -5.96 10.24 -9.82
C PRO A 359 -4.90 10.44 -8.72
N GLN A 360 -4.05 9.43 -8.52
CA GLN A 360 -3.08 9.40 -7.44
C GLN A 360 -1.89 8.53 -7.73
N PHE A 361 -0.84 8.69 -6.96
CA PHE A 361 0.41 8.00 -7.15
C PHE A 361 1.07 7.69 -5.82
N GLN A 362 1.25 6.40 -5.51
CA GLN A 362 1.94 5.90 -4.32
C GLN A 362 3.37 5.48 -4.65
N VAL A 363 4.28 5.69 -3.71
CA VAL A 363 5.67 5.26 -3.80
C VAL A 363 6.19 4.80 -2.45
N SER A 364 6.97 3.72 -2.42
CA SER A 364 7.72 3.33 -1.23
C SER A 364 8.95 4.24 -1.06
N LEU A 365 9.11 4.84 0.13
CA LEU A 365 10.21 5.75 0.44
C LEU A 365 11.42 5.02 1.04
N SER A 366 11.18 4.08 1.94
CA SER A 366 12.24 3.29 2.59
C SER A 366 12.67 2.09 1.75
N THR A 367 13.89 1.62 1.94
CA THR A 367 14.41 0.39 1.35
C THR A 367 13.61 -0.83 1.79
N ARG A 368 13.15 -0.85 3.06
CA ARG A 368 12.28 -1.89 3.63
C ARG A 368 10.85 -1.84 3.09
N GLN A 369 10.49 -0.78 2.36
CA GLN A 369 9.18 -0.53 1.76
C GLN A 369 8.01 -0.40 2.76
N HIS A 370 8.30 -0.13 4.03
CA HIS A 370 7.32 0.06 5.11
C HIS A 370 6.95 1.54 5.35
N ILE A 371 7.61 2.48 4.67
CA ILE A 371 7.24 3.90 4.66
C ILE A 371 6.78 4.25 3.24
N LEU A 372 5.53 4.67 3.11
CA LEU A 372 4.89 4.95 1.83
C LEU A 372 4.41 6.40 1.77
N LEU A 373 4.54 7.02 0.61
CA LEU A 373 3.94 8.31 0.28
C LEU A 373 2.93 8.11 -0.84
N ASN A 374 1.74 8.67 -0.70
CA ASN A 374 0.77 8.78 -1.78
C ASN A 374 0.35 10.25 -1.95
N VAL A 375 0.23 10.70 -3.19
CA VAL A 375 -0.24 12.05 -3.52
C VAL A 375 -1.28 11.96 -4.63
N GLY A 376 -2.39 12.68 -4.49
CA GLY A 376 -3.46 12.70 -5.47
C GLY A 376 -4.29 13.98 -5.43
N VAL A 377 -5.23 14.05 -6.35
CA VAL A 377 -6.16 15.18 -6.46
C VAL A 377 -7.57 14.66 -6.58
N ARG A 378 -8.44 15.02 -5.64
CA ARG A 378 -9.87 14.72 -5.69
C ARG A 378 -10.60 15.81 -6.45
N VAL A 379 -11.20 15.44 -7.59
CA VAL A 379 -11.89 16.36 -8.50
C VAL A 379 -13.37 15.99 -8.55
N PRO A 380 -14.30 16.87 -8.18
CA PRO A 380 -15.72 16.62 -8.34
C PRO A 380 -16.09 16.59 -9.84
N LEU A 381 -16.79 15.51 -10.27
CA LEU A 381 -17.24 15.34 -11.63
C LEU A 381 -18.60 16.01 -11.88
N ASN A 382 -19.40 16.20 -10.83
CA ASN A 382 -20.67 16.89 -10.86
C ASN A 382 -20.84 17.70 -9.57
N ASN A 383 -21.82 18.61 -9.49
CA ASN A 383 -22.08 19.48 -8.33
C ASN A 383 -20.81 20.19 -7.81
N ALA A 384 -19.94 20.66 -8.72
CA ALA A 384 -18.63 21.19 -8.38
C ALA A 384 -18.71 22.55 -7.61
N GLY A 385 -19.84 23.27 -7.68
CA GLY A 385 -19.98 24.57 -7.01
C GLY A 385 -19.75 24.53 -5.49
N PRO A 386 -20.44 23.65 -4.74
CA PRO A 386 -20.23 23.52 -3.29
C PRO A 386 -19.09 22.58 -2.89
N ARG A 387 -18.54 21.79 -3.81
CA ARG A 387 -17.48 20.81 -3.54
C ARG A 387 -16.18 21.21 -4.22
N PRO A 388 -15.18 21.73 -3.47
CA PRO A 388 -13.92 22.16 -4.05
C PRO A 388 -13.07 20.97 -4.51
N THR A 389 -12.21 21.20 -5.50
CA THR A 389 -11.07 20.33 -5.78
C THR A 389 -10.16 20.25 -4.54
N ARG A 390 -9.67 19.08 -4.19
CA ARG A 390 -8.82 18.86 -3.02
C ARG A 390 -7.51 18.19 -3.42
N ILE A 391 -6.40 18.71 -2.92
CA ILE A 391 -5.11 18.04 -2.98
C ILE A 391 -5.02 17.15 -1.74
N MET A 392 -4.68 15.89 -1.95
CA MET A 392 -4.60 14.90 -0.89
C MET A 392 -3.23 14.24 -0.91
N MET A 393 -2.70 13.98 0.27
CA MET A 393 -1.46 13.22 0.43
C MET A 393 -1.53 12.43 1.72
N TYR A 394 -0.87 11.29 1.78
CA TYR A 394 -0.59 10.63 3.03
C TYR A 394 0.86 10.18 3.13
N LEU A 395 1.35 10.13 4.38
CA LEU A 395 2.51 9.36 4.79
C LEU A 395 2.02 8.17 5.61
N LEU A 396 2.37 6.96 5.17
CA LEU A 396 2.01 5.71 5.81
C LEU A 396 3.28 5.07 6.38
N TRP A 397 3.17 4.56 7.59
CA TRP A 397 4.18 3.76 8.24
C TRP A 397 3.57 2.43 8.67
N ASP A 398 4.02 1.35 8.02
CA ASP A 398 3.75 -0.02 8.45
C ASP A 398 4.71 -0.35 9.59
N TRP A 399 4.24 -0.18 10.83
CA TRP A 399 5.07 -0.34 12.02
C TRP A 399 5.34 -1.80 12.39
N PHE A 400 4.68 -2.73 11.72
CA PHE A 400 4.99 -4.15 11.84
C PHE A 400 6.37 -4.48 11.26
N ASP A 401 6.73 -3.88 10.13
CA ASP A 401 7.98 -4.16 9.42
C ASP A 401 9.20 -3.49 10.02
N GLY A 402 9.02 -2.57 10.93
CA GLY A 402 10.12 -1.91 11.61
C GLY A 402 9.82 -0.50 12.10
N GLY A 403 10.75 0.05 12.86
CA GLY A 403 10.69 1.42 13.36
C GLY A 403 10.78 2.44 12.23
N LEU A 404 10.31 3.68 12.48
CA LEU A 404 10.37 4.79 11.53
C LEU A 404 11.77 5.08 10.96
N ARG A 405 12.83 4.63 11.64
CA ARG A 405 14.22 4.88 11.23
C ARG A 405 14.88 3.68 10.58
N ASP A 406 14.22 2.54 10.55
CA ASP A 406 14.80 1.31 10.02
C ASP A 406 14.66 1.26 8.49
N GLY A 407 15.66 0.70 7.80
CA GLY A 407 15.59 0.39 6.38
C GLY A 407 15.44 1.60 5.44
N TRP A 408 16.11 2.71 5.74
CA TRP A 408 16.20 3.88 4.86
C TRP A 408 17.30 3.73 3.83
#